data_175b47667e081ee755a21b93fc4727fb
#
_entry.id   175b47667e081ee755a21b93fc4727fb
#
_cell.length_a   1.000
_cell.length_b   1.000
_cell.length_c   1.000
_cell.angle_alpha   90.00
_cell.angle_beta   90.00
_cell.angle_gamma   90.00
#
_symmetry.space_group_name_H-M   'P 1'
#
loop_
_entity.id
_entity.type
_entity.pdbx_description
1 polymer ?
#
loop_
_entity_poly.entity_id
_entity_poly.type
_entity_poly.pdbx_seq_one_letter_code
_entity_poly.pdbx_strand_id
1 'polypeptide(L)'
;MNSEVHSLTRNDFTYHLAIPTRWDDNDMLGHLNNVLYYRFFEAVLVKFVIEEINLDWRDGILSVQAVESFCQFHQPLSFPDVIDAGLRVAKLGNSSIVFEMALFGPNREAAAASGHMVEVLVDSKTGKSRPINSDQRTLLEAFM
;
A
#
# COMPACT_ATOMS: atom_id res chain seq x y z
N MET A 1 12.47 3.43 19.59
CA MET A 1 12.17 3.16 18.17
C MET A 1 12.99 1.95 17.75
N ASN A 2 12.35 0.98 17.12
CA ASN A 2 13.06 -0.23 16.72
C ASN A 2 13.91 0.07 15.48
N SER A 3 15.22 -0.17 15.55
CA SER A 3 16.15 0.08 14.44
C SER A 3 15.83 -0.73 13.19
N GLU A 4 15.14 -1.86 13.34
CA GLU A 4 14.73 -2.71 12.20
C GLU A 4 13.75 -2.01 11.25
N VAL A 5 12.91 -1.13 11.76
CA VAL A 5 11.92 -0.39 10.95
C VAL A 5 12.59 0.57 9.97
N HIS A 6 13.77 1.08 10.30
CA HIS A 6 14.53 1.99 9.44
C HIS A 6 15.38 1.28 8.39
N SER A 7 15.43 -0.05 8.43
CA SER A 7 16.25 -0.84 7.52
C SER A 7 15.55 -1.30 6.25
N LEU A 8 14.23 -1.04 6.10
CA LEU A 8 13.49 -1.42 4.90
C LEU A 8 14.01 -0.69 3.68
N THR A 9 14.23 -1.45 2.61
CA THR A 9 14.73 -0.94 1.32
C THR A 9 13.76 -1.31 0.20
N ARG A 10 14.00 -0.76 -1.00
CA ARG A 10 13.17 -1.08 -2.17
C ARG A 10 13.15 -2.57 -2.48
N ASN A 11 14.25 -3.26 -2.25
CA ASN A 11 14.37 -4.70 -2.54
C ASN A 11 13.51 -5.58 -1.63
N ASP A 12 13.03 -5.05 -0.50
CA ASP A 12 12.12 -5.76 0.38
C ASP A 12 10.70 -5.85 -0.18
N PHE A 13 10.41 -5.14 -1.26
CA PHE A 13 9.08 -5.05 -1.84
C PHE A 13 9.06 -5.60 -3.25
N THR A 14 7.99 -6.33 -3.58
CA THR A 14 7.86 -7.07 -4.83
C THR A 14 7.05 -6.34 -5.90
N TYR A 15 6.40 -5.25 -5.52
CA TYR A 15 5.60 -4.42 -6.42
C TYR A 15 5.86 -2.95 -6.12
N HIS A 16 5.96 -2.14 -7.19
CA HIS A 16 6.31 -0.72 -7.06
C HIS A 16 5.45 0.15 -7.97
N LEU A 17 5.19 1.36 -7.49
CA LEU A 17 4.52 2.41 -8.26
C LEU A 17 5.22 3.73 -8.02
N ALA A 18 5.66 4.40 -9.08
CA ALA A 18 6.20 5.76 -8.99
C ALA A 18 5.04 6.76 -8.99
N ILE A 19 4.99 7.62 -7.98
CA ILE A 19 3.91 8.59 -7.81
C ILE A 19 4.52 9.99 -7.73
N PRO A 20 4.26 10.86 -8.71
CA PRO A 20 4.72 12.25 -8.62
C PRO A 20 3.95 13.00 -7.53
N THR A 21 4.65 13.89 -6.84
CA THR A 21 4.03 14.81 -5.88
C THR A 21 3.52 16.05 -6.59
N ARG A 22 2.61 16.78 -5.94
CA ARG A 22 2.03 18.03 -6.43
C ARG A 22 2.44 19.18 -5.51
N TRP A 23 2.43 20.38 -6.03
CA TRP A 23 2.75 21.58 -5.26
C TRP A 23 1.91 21.69 -3.99
N ASP A 24 0.62 21.42 -4.06
CA ASP A 24 -0.31 21.50 -2.94
C ASP A 24 -0.27 20.29 -1.99
N ASP A 25 0.61 19.34 -2.23
CA ASP A 25 0.84 18.22 -1.30
C ASP A 25 1.67 18.65 -0.07
N ASN A 26 2.47 19.71 -0.19
CA ASN A 26 3.22 20.25 0.95
C ASN A 26 2.31 21.05 1.89
N ASP A 27 2.59 20.94 3.18
CA ASP A 27 1.98 21.80 4.18
C ASP A 27 2.85 23.05 4.44
N MET A 28 2.47 23.83 5.45
CA MET A 28 3.19 25.04 5.81
C MET A 28 4.63 24.81 6.28
N LEU A 29 4.97 23.57 6.65
CA LEU A 29 6.31 23.21 7.10
C LEU A 29 7.24 22.82 5.94
N GLY A 30 6.72 22.83 4.71
CA GLY A 30 7.50 22.52 3.52
C GLY A 30 7.67 21.02 3.26
N HIS A 31 6.91 20.18 3.92
CA HIS A 31 6.93 18.73 3.75
C HIS A 31 5.55 18.21 3.35
N LEU A 32 5.52 17.02 2.74
CA LEU A 32 4.24 16.36 2.47
C LEU A 32 3.43 16.24 3.75
N ASN A 33 2.17 16.65 3.68
CA ASN A 33 1.25 16.51 4.79
C ASN A 33 1.13 15.03 5.18
N ASN A 34 1.21 14.73 6.48
CA ASN A 34 1.17 13.37 7.01
C ASN A 34 -0.05 12.57 6.53
N VAL A 35 -1.18 13.23 6.33
CA VAL A 35 -2.41 12.59 5.84
C VAL A 35 -2.24 11.99 4.45
N LEU A 36 -1.39 12.58 3.62
CA LEU A 36 -1.19 12.16 2.24
C LEU A 36 -0.45 10.82 2.09
N TYR A 37 0.28 10.39 3.11
CA TYR A 37 1.00 9.11 3.07
C TYR A 37 0.02 7.95 2.85
N TYR A 38 -1.16 8.00 3.45
CA TYR A 38 -2.21 7.01 3.22
C TYR A 38 -2.74 7.04 1.78
N ARG A 39 -2.78 8.22 1.16
CA ARG A 39 -3.14 8.32 -0.27
C ARG A 39 -2.14 7.58 -1.16
N PHE A 40 -0.86 7.69 -0.87
CA PHE A 40 0.17 6.97 -1.62
C PHE A 40 0.08 5.46 -1.37
N PHE A 41 -0.15 5.03 -0.15
CA PHE A 41 -0.37 3.63 0.18
C PHE A 41 -1.58 3.08 -0.56
N GLU A 42 -2.68 3.80 -0.53
CA GLU A 42 -3.90 3.37 -1.23
C GLU A 42 -3.70 3.32 -2.73
N ALA A 43 -2.98 4.26 -3.32
CA ALA A 43 -2.73 4.27 -4.76
C ALA A 43 -1.98 3.03 -5.22
N VAL A 44 -0.92 2.63 -4.54
CA VAL A 44 -0.16 1.42 -4.90
C VAL A 44 -0.99 0.16 -4.65
N LEU A 45 -1.78 0.13 -3.59
CA LEU A 45 -2.66 -0.99 -3.26
C LEU A 45 -3.77 -1.17 -4.31
N VAL A 46 -4.46 -0.11 -4.67
CA VAL A 46 -5.55 -0.17 -5.66
C VAL A 46 -5.02 -0.60 -7.02
N LYS A 47 -3.89 -0.04 -7.44
CA LYS A 47 -3.25 -0.46 -8.70
C LYS A 47 -2.90 -1.95 -8.67
N PHE A 48 -2.32 -2.41 -7.56
CA PHE A 48 -1.97 -3.83 -7.37
C PHE A 48 -3.20 -4.74 -7.48
N VAL A 49 -4.27 -4.43 -6.76
CA VAL A 49 -5.46 -5.33 -6.75
C VAL A 49 -6.16 -5.37 -8.11
N ILE A 50 -6.12 -4.29 -8.87
CA ILE A 50 -6.69 -4.25 -10.21
C ILE A 50 -5.83 -5.05 -11.20
N GLU A 51 -4.53 -4.80 -11.22
CA GLU A 51 -3.62 -5.33 -12.24
C GLU A 51 -3.16 -6.76 -11.97
N GLU A 52 -2.89 -7.09 -10.71
CA GLU A 52 -2.21 -8.33 -10.36
C GLU A 52 -3.16 -9.43 -9.89
N ILE A 53 -4.26 -9.07 -9.25
CA ILE A 53 -5.22 -10.06 -8.75
C ILE A 53 -6.62 -9.94 -9.39
N ASN A 54 -6.76 -9.07 -10.38
CA ASN A 54 -7.97 -8.89 -11.18
C ASN A 54 -9.22 -8.57 -10.34
N LEU A 55 -9.03 -7.84 -9.25
CA LEU A 55 -10.12 -7.35 -8.39
C LEU A 55 -10.45 -5.92 -8.78
N ASP A 56 -11.26 -5.75 -9.81
CA ASP A 56 -11.70 -4.43 -10.24
C ASP A 56 -13.07 -4.14 -9.62
N TRP A 57 -13.10 -3.17 -8.69
CA TRP A 57 -14.34 -2.72 -8.04
C TRP A 57 -15.38 -2.19 -9.04
N ARG A 58 -14.96 -1.78 -10.23
CA ARG A 58 -15.86 -1.29 -11.29
C ARG A 58 -16.77 -2.40 -11.84
N ASP A 59 -16.37 -3.65 -11.70
CA ASP A 59 -17.18 -4.79 -12.11
C ASP A 59 -18.34 -5.05 -11.16
N GLY A 60 -18.37 -4.43 -9.98
CA GLY A 60 -19.48 -4.45 -9.04
C GLY A 60 -19.74 -5.78 -8.35
N ILE A 61 -18.87 -6.77 -8.53
CA ILE A 61 -19.09 -8.13 -8.01
C ILE A 61 -18.39 -8.32 -6.68
N LEU A 62 -17.19 -7.79 -6.54
CA LEU A 62 -16.35 -7.99 -5.38
C LEU A 62 -15.67 -6.69 -5.02
N SER A 63 -15.57 -6.43 -3.74
CA SER A 63 -14.84 -5.26 -3.25
C SER A 63 -13.88 -5.63 -2.14
N VAL A 64 -12.96 -4.73 -1.88
CA VAL A 64 -11.97 -4.83 -0.82
C VAL A 64 -12.26 -3.69 0.15
N GLN A 65 -12.35 -4.00 1.44
CA GLN A 65 -12.59 -3.00 2.48
C GLN A 65 -11.44 -2.96 3.45
N ALA A 66 -10.92 -1.75 3.69
CA ALA A 66 -9.90 -1.53 4.69
C ALA A 66 -10.50 -1.66 6.09
N VAL A 67 -9.89 -2.49 6.92
CA VAL A 67 -10.29 -2.67 8.32
C VAL A 67 -9.23 -2.17 9.29
N GLU A 68 -8.00 -1.99 8.84
CA GLU A 68 -6.92 -1.43 9.63
C GLU A 68 -5.91 -0.76 8.71
N SER A 69 -5.37 0.37 9.15
CA SER A 69 -4.24 1.02 8.48
C SER A 69 -3.28 1.55 9.52
N PHE A 70 -1.99 1.54 9.17
CA PHE A 70 -0.93 1.98 10.04
C PHE A 70 0.19 2.59 9.19
N CYS A 71 0.76 3.69 9.67
CA CYS A 71 1.89 4.35 9.03
C CYS A 71 2.85 4.90 10.07
N GLN A 72 4.14 4.62 9.87
CA GLN A 72 5.23 5.24 10.60
C GLN A 72 6.00 6.16 9.67
N PHE A 73 6.35 7.32 10.17
CA PHE A 73 7.08 8.35 9.45
C PHE A 73 8.53 8.36 9.91
N HIS A 74 9.46 8.13 8.99
CA HIS A 74 10.89 8.02 9.31
C HIS A 74 11.66 9.25 8.84
N GLN A 75 11.32 9.77 7.66
CA GLN A 75 11.97 10.93 7.06
C GLN A 75 10.93 11.77 6.32
N PRO A 76 11.09 13.09 6.29
CA PRO A 76 10.16 13.92 5.53
C PRO A 76 10.33 13.72 4.01
N LEU A 77 9.23 13.81 3.32
CA LEU A 77 9.16 13.87 1.85
C LEU A 77 8.59 15.22 1.46
N SER A 78 8.87 15.70 0.26
CA SER A 78 8.36 16.99 -0.18
C SER A 78 8.25 17.05 -1.71
N PHE A 79 7.32 17.88 -2.19
CA PHE A 79 7.30 18.26 -3.60
C PHE A 79 8.63 18.96 -3.95
N PRO A 80 9.27 18.73 -5.10
CA PRO A 80 8.77 18.02 -6.27
C PRO A 80 9.24 16.56 -6.39
N ASP A 81 9.48 15.87 -5.28
CA ASP A 81 9.94 14.49 -5.31
C ASP A 81 8.96 13.59 -6.07
N VAL A 82 9.50 12.60 -6.77
CA VAL A 82 8.72 11.44 -7.23
C VAL A 82 8.90 10.33 -6.20
N ILE A 83 7.79 9.89 -5.64
CA ILE A 83 7.77 8.89 -4.56
C ILE A 83 7.70 7.50 -5.18
N ASP A 84 8.58 6.61 -4.75
CA ASP A 84 8.49 5.19 -5.08
C ASP A 84 7.71 4.50 -3.96
N ALA A 85 6.51 4.03 -4.27
CA ALA A 85 5.67 3.28 -3.34
C ALA A 85 5.87 1.78 -3.57
N GLY A 86 6.41 1.10 -2.57
CA GLY A 86 6.58 -0.34 -2.58
C GLY A 86 5.44 -1.05 -1.85
N LEU A 87 5.09 -2.25 -2.33
CA LEU A 87 4.07 -3.09 -1.74
C LEU A 87 4.51 -4.54 -1.76
N ARG A 88 4.18 -5.27 -0.71
CA ARG A 88 4.26 -6.74 -0.67
C ARG A 88 3.09 -7.30 0.11
N VAL A 89 2.76 -8.55 -0.13
CA VAL A 89 1.77 -9.28 0.66
C VAL A 89 2.47 -9.88 1.86
N ALA A 90 2.05 -9.50 3.06
CA ALA A 90 2.68 -9.98 4.30
C ALA A 90 1.99 -11.22 4.85
N LYS A 91 0.66 -11.28 4.77
CA LYS A 91 -0.12 -12.37 5.35
C LYS A 91 -1.45 -12.53 4.62
N LEU A 92 -1.88 -13.78 4.48
CA LEU A 92 -3.20 -14.13 3.94
C LEU A 92 -4.01 -14.86 5.02
N GLY A 93 -5.20 -14.33 5.32
CA GLY A 93 -6.20 -15.01 6.13
C GLY A 93 -7.20 -15.75 5.25
N ASN A 94 -8.34 -16.13 5.81
CA ASN A 94 -9.42 -16.74 5.03
C ASN A 94 -10.03 -15.74 4.01
N SER A 95 -10.31 -14.53 4.46
CA SER A 95 -10.86 -13.44 3.64
C SER A 95 -10.07 -12.14 3.76
N SER A 96 -9.00 -12.11 4.56
CA SER A 96 -8.20 -10.93 4.81
C SER A 96 -6.83 -11.01 4.14
N ILE A 97 -6.30 -9.86 3.78
CA ILE A 97 -4.97 -9.71 3.20
C ILE A 97 -4.27 -8.59 3.98
N VAL A 98 -3.07 -8.88 4.48
CA VAL A 98 -2.22 -7.85 5.06
C VAL A 98 -1.21 -7.42 4.01
N PHE A 99 -1.30 -6.16 3.58
CA PHE A 99 -0.33 -5.54 2.69
C PHE A 99 0.65 -4.71 3.52
N GLU A 100 1.93 -4.92 3.31
CA GLU A 100 2.96 -4.01 3.81
C GLU A 100 3.39 -3.07 2.70
N MET A 101 3.58 -1.81 3.04
CA MET A 101 3.93 -0.77 2.09
C MET A 101 5.01 0.13 2.66
N ALA A 102 5.79 0.71 1.77
CA ALA A 102 6.77 1.71 2.13
C ALA A 102 6.86 2.77 1.04
N LEU A 103 7.23 3.97 1.43
CA LEU A 103 7.47 5.10 0.53
C LEU A 103 8.94 5.47 0.55
N PHE A 104 9.51 5.61 -0.62
CA PHE A 104 10.92 5.95 -0.81
C PHE A 104 11.05 7.27 -1.55
N GLY A 105 11.82 8.17 -0.99
CA GLY A 105 12.22 9.41 -1.67
C GLY A 105 13.32 9.15 -2.70
N PRO A 106 13.59 10.12 -3.59
CA PRO A 106 14.66 9.99 -4.56
C PRO A 106 16.03 9.93 -3.88
N ASN A 107 16.92 9.11 -4.46
CA ASN A 107 18.30 8.96 -4.02
C ASN A 107 18.47 8.49 -2.57
N ARG A 108 17.47 7.82 -2.02
CA ARG A 108 17.53 7.23 -0.67
C ARG A 108 17.15 5.75 -0.74
N GLU A 109 17.95 4.93 -0.07
CA GLU A 109 17.71 3.49 -0.01
C GLU A 109 16.72 3.12 1.09
N ALA A 110 16.78 3.82 2.23
CA ALA A 110 15.90 3.57 3.36
C ALA A 110 14.53 4.18 3.15
N ALA A 111 13.50 3.50 3.63
CA ALA A 111 12.12 3.97 3.55
C ALA A 111 11.94 5.28 4.31
N ALA A 112 11.25 6.24 3.69
CA ALA A 112 10.85 7.48 4.34
C ALA A 112 9.60 7.28 5.21
N ALA A 113 8.77 6.32 4.85
CA ALA A 113 7.61 5.89 5.64
C ALA A 113 7.39 4.40 5.38
N SER A 114 6.81 3.73 6.35
CA SER A 114 6.42 2.33 6.22
C SER A 114 5.15 2.05 7.00
N GLY A 115 4.41 1.05 6.58
CA GLY A 115 3.17 0.70 7.26
C GLY A 115 2.51 -0.53 6.67
N HIS A 116 1.25 -0.69 7.04
CA HIS A 116 0.45 -1.79 6.52
C HIS A 116 -1.01 -1.39 6.39
N MET A 117 -1.72 -2.11 5.55
CA MET A 117 -3.17 -2.06 5.48
C MET A 117 -3.71 -3.49 5.51
N VAL A 118 -4.73 -3.70 6.31
CA VAL A 118 -5.47 -4.97 6.34
C VAL A 118 -6.75 -4.77 5.55
N GLU A 119 -6.87 -5.55 4.49
CA GLU A 119 -8.02 -5.52 3.59
C GLU A 119 -8.82 -6.81 3.71
N VAL A 120 -10.13 -6.71 3.62
CA VAL A 120 -11.03 -7.87 3.64
C VAL A 120 -11.83 -7.89 2.35
N LEU A 121 -11.85 -9.06 1.70
CA LEU A 121 -12.71 -9.27 0.54
C LEU A 121 -14.17 -9.35 0.99
N VAL A 122 -15.02 -8.58 0.35
CA VAL A 122 -16.46 -8.57 0.65
C VAL A 122 -17.28 -8.72 -0.61
N ASP A 123 -18.45 -9.29 -0.45
CA ASP A 123 -19.49 -9.25 -1.47
C ASP A 123 -20.09 -7.84 -1.50
N SER A 124 -20.02 -7.20 -2.65
CA SER A 124 -20.47 -5.81 -2.79
C SER A 124 -21.99 -5.63 -2.58
N LYS A 125 -22.76 -6.71 -2.76
CA LYS A 125 -24.21 -6.65 -2.60
C LYS A 125 -24.64 -6.86 -1.15
N THR A 126 -23.98 -7.76 -0.43
CA THR A 126 -24.36 -8.14 0.94
C THR A 126 -23.52 -7.47 2.00
N GLY A 127 -22.33 -6.96 1.64
CA GLY A 127 -21.34 -6.42 2.58
C GLY A 127 -20.66 -7.48 3.44
N LYS A 128 -20.96 -8.77 3.20
CA LYS A 128 -20.37 -9.87 3.97
C LYS A 128 -19.00 -10.25 3.41
N SER A 129 -18.11 -10.69 4.30
CA SER A 129 -16.79 -11.17 3.88
C SER A 129 -16.89 -12.40 2.98
N ARG A 130 -15.97 -12.52 2.04
CA ARG A 130 -15.85 -13.66 1.14
C ARG A 130 -14.45 -14.25 1.25
N PRO A 131 -14.33 -15.60 1.18
CA PRO A 131 -13.02 -16.23 1.17
C PRO A 131 -12.21 -15.82 -0.06
N ILE A 132 -10.90 -15.72 0.13
CA ILE A 132 -9.96 -15.62 -0.98
C ILE A 132 -10.03 -16.95 -1.74
N ASN A 133 -10.35 -16.91 -3.03
CA ASN A 133 -10.38 -18.14 -3.81
C ASN A 133 -8.97 -18.66 -4.12
N SER A 134 -8.87 -19.89 -4.61
CA SER A 134 -7.57 -20.52 -4.86
C SER A 134 -6.73 -19.79 -5.91
N ASP A 135 -7.36 -19.26 -6.95
CA ASP A 135 -6.67 -18.53 -8.02
C ASP A 135 -6.10 -17.20 -7.50
N GLN A 136 -6.91 -16.44 -6.75
CA GLN A 136 -6.49 -15.19 -6.12
C GLN A 136 -5.36 -15.44 -5.12
N ARG A 137 -5.48 -16.51 -4.32
CA ARG A 137 -4.46 -16.88 -3.34
C ARG A 137 -3.13 -17.17 -4.01
N THR A 138 -3.13 -17.91 -5.10
CA THR A 138 -1.92 -18.21 -5.88
C THR A 138 -1.27 -16.94 -6.41
N LEU A 139 -2.08 -16.00 -6.96
CA LEU A 139 -1.57 -14.72 -7.44
C LEU A 139 -0.95 -13.89 -6.30
N LEU A 140 -1.64 -13.83 -5.15
CA LEU A 140 -1.16 -13.08 -3.99
C LEU A 140 0.12 -13.67 -3.41
N GLU A 141 0.24 -14.99 -3.32
CA GLU A 141 1.43 -15.67 -2.80
C GLU A 141 2.69 -15.36 -3.61
N ALA A 142 2.55 -15.05 -4.89
CA ALA A 142 3.67 -14.64 -5.74
C ALA A 142 4.30 -13.30 -5.31
N PHE A 143 3.59 -12.52 -4.50
CA PHE A 143 4.05 -11.21 -4.00
C PHE A 143 4.39 -11.23 -2.49
N MET A 144 4.48 -12.38 -1.91
CA MET A 144 4.89 -12.54 -0.50
C MET A 144 6.41 -12.48 -0.33
#